data_acb2fab99a7255f848af18631db8c497
#
_entry.id   acb2fab99a7255f848af18631db8c497
#
_cell.length_a   1.000
_cell.length_b   1.000
_cell.length_c   1.000
_cell.angle_alpha   90.00
_cell.angle_beta   90.00
_cell.angle_gamma   90.00
#
_symmetry.space_group_name_H-M   'P 1'
#
loop_
_entity.id
_entity.type
_entity.pdbx_description
1 polymer ?
#
loop_
_entity_poly.entity_id
_entity_poly.type
_entity_poly.pdbx_seq_one_letter_code
_entity_poly.pdbx_strand_id
1 'polypeptide(L)'
;MFRLVHQAARENAIQAIRQAPDGWVVRVTEPTRNLEQNALLHAELQELAANKKWCNMTLEVEQWKRLLTSAWMRATQQGGVLYVQAVDGQGMDVLYQRTSTLSKSQMTDLIEYIKAWKAMQCTETKNF
;
A
#
# COMPACT_ATOMS: atom_id res chain seq x y z
N MET A 1 14.66 8.27 -9.54
CA MET A 1 13.72 9.34 -9.13
C MET A 1 14.44 10.35 -8.28
N PHE A 2 14.22 11.64 -8.52
CA PHE A 2 14.84 12.71 -7.75
C PHE A 2 13.84 13.28 -6.74
N ARG A 3 14.23 13.32 -5.47
CA ARG A 3 13.49 14.05 -4.44
C ARG A 3 14.18 15.35 -4.15
N LEU A 4 13.46 16.45 -4.25
CA LEU A 4 14.03 17.80 -4.13
C LEU A 4 14.13 18.22 -2.65
N VAL A 5 14.85 17.44 -1.86
CA VAL A 5 14.94 17.62 -0.39
C VAL A 5 15.97 18.66 0.03
N HIS A 6 16.95 18.97 -0.84
CA HIS A 6 17.97 19.98 -0.58
C HIS A 6 18.57 20.48 -1.91
N GLN A 7 19.41 21.51 -1.83
CA GLN A 7 19.95 22.17 -3.02
C GLN A 7 20.74 21.22 -3.91
N ALA A 8 21.56 20.35 -3.34
CA ALA A 8 22.35 19.38 -4.13
C ALA A 8 21.44 18.43 -4.92
N ALA A 9 20.33 17.99 -4.34
CA ALA A 9 19.36 17.12 -5.02
C ALA A 9 18.70 17.86 -6.19
N ARG A 10 18.38 19.16 -6.01
CA ARG A 10 17.81 19.97 -7.09
C ARG A 10 18.80 20.13 -8.24
N GLU A 11 20.07 20.39 -7.94
CA GLU A 11 21.12 20.52 -8.96
C GLU A 11 21.31 19.22 -9.73
N ASN A 12 21.32 18.09 -9.04
CA ASN A 12 21.41 16.78 -9.70
C ASN A 12 20.24 16.53 -10.64
N ALA A 13 19.02 16.90 -10.24
CA ALA A 13 17.85 16.79 -11.09
C ALA A 13 17.97 17.67 -12.34
N ILE A 14 18.44 18.91 -12.18
CA ILE A 14 18.68 19.83 -13.30
C ILE A 14 19.70 19.25 -14.28
N GLN A 15 20.79 18.69 -13.78
CA GLN A 15 21.81 18.04 -14.63
C GLN A 15 21.22 16.86 -15.40
N ALA A 16 20.43 16.03 -14.73
CA ALA A 16 19.77 14.89 -15.39
C ALA A 16 18.86 15.36 -16.52
N ILE A 17 18.12 16.45 -16.31
CA ILE A 17 17.26 17.04 -17.34
C ILE A 17 18.09 17.54 -18.53
N ARG A 18 19.20 18.23 -18.28
CA ARG A 18 20.07 18.74 -19.34
C ARG A 18 20.71 17.65 -20.17
N GLN A 19 21.02 16.52 -19.56
CA GLN A 19 21.70 15.40 -20.21
C GLN A 19 20.73 14.42 -20.87
N ALA A 20 19.45 14.51 -20.57
CA ALA A 20 18.45 13.60 -21.13
C ALA A 20 18.28 13.84 -22.64
N PRO A 21 18.12 12.80 -23.44
CA PRO A 21 17.83 12.93 -24.86
C PRO A 21 16.51 13.65 -25.12
N ASP A 22 16.42 14.28 -26.28
CA ASP A 22 15.18 14.92 -26.71
C ASP A 22 14.04 13.92 -26.75
N GLY A 23 12.86 14.36 -26.33
CA GLY A 23 11.66 13.51 -26.31
C GLY A 23 11.43 12.77 -25.01
N TRP A 24 12.40 12.73 -24.10
CA TRP A 24 12.21 12.17 -22.77
C TRP A 24 11.30 13.04 -21.92
N VAL A 25 10.55 12.44 -21.01
CA VAL A 25 9.51 13.13 -20.23
C VAL A 25 9.98 13.36 -18.81
N VAL A 26 9.72 14.56 -18.29
CA VAL A 26 9.97 14.94 -16.89
C VAL A 26 8.64 15.23 -16.21
N ARG A 27 8.45 14.72 -14.99
CA ARG A 27 7.28 15.03 -14.17
C ARG A 27 7.71 15.57 -12.81
N VAL A 28 7.01 16.58 -12.35
CA VAL A 28 7.17 17.14 -11.00
C VAL A 28 5.86 16.90 -10.27
N THR A 29 5.91 16.10 -9.22
CA THR A 29 4.71 15.72 -8.45
C THR A 29 5.00 15.79 -6.97
N GLU A 30 3.96 15.95 -6.17
CA GLU A 30 4.08 15.81 -4.73
C GLU A 30 4.29 14.34 -4.35
N PRO A 31 5.10 14.06 -3.30
CA PRO A 31 5.26 12.69 -2.86
C PRO A 31 3.93 12.16 -2.29
N THR A 32 3.51 10.97 -2.71
CA THR A 32 2.29 10.34 -2.21
C THR A 32 2.50 9.67 -0.85
N ARG A 33 3.72 9.18 -0.61
CA ARG A 33 4.09 8.55 0.67
C ARG A 33 5.61 8.57 0.80
N ASN A 34 6.14 8.32 2.01
CA ASN A 34 7.57 8.28 2.24
C ASN A 34 8.10 6.84 2.39
N LEU A 35 9.44 6.69 2.37
CA LEU A 35 10.08 5.38 2.47
C LEU A 35 9.86 4.72 3.83
N GLU A 36 9.77 5.50 4.90
CA GLU A 36 9.53 4.99 6.24
C GLU A 36 8.15 4.34 6.35
N GLN A 37 7.13 4.98 5.77
CA GLN A 37 5.78 4.42 5.73
C GLN A 37 5.73 3.13 4.91
N ASN A 38 6.43 3.07 3.79
CA ASN A 38 6.53 1.86 2.98
C ASN A 38 7.18 0.72 3.78
N ALA A 39 8.27 1.01 4.47
CA ALA A 39 8.98 0.02 5.28
C ALA A 39 8.10 -0.47 6.44
N LEU A 40 7.39 0.42 7.10
CA LEU A 40 6.50 0.07 8.20
C LEU A 40 5.34 -0.80 7.73
N LEU A 41 4.69 -0.42 6.64
CA LEU A 41 3.62 -1.23 6.05
C LEU A 41 4.13 -2.63 5.73
N HIS A 42 5.28 -2.72 5.06
CA HIS A 42 5.86 -4.00 4.67
C HIS A 42 6.19 -4.87 5.89
N ALA A 43 6.74 -4.28 6.96
CA ALA A 43 7.07 -4.99 8.19
C ALA A 43 5.80 -5.57 8.86
N GLU A 44 4.71 -4.80 8.90
CA GLU A 44 3.45 -5.26 9.45
C GLU A 44 2.88 -6.43 8.66
N LEU A 45 2.98 -6.37 7.34
CA LEU A 45 2.49 -7.42 6.46
C LEU A 45 3.36 -8.68 6.53
N GLN A 46 4.67 -8.53 6.65
CA GLN A 46 5.59 -9.68 6.80
C GLN A 46 5.32 -10.44 8.09
N GLU A 47 5.04 -9.74 9.16
CA GLU A 47 4.70 -10.36 10.44
C GLU A 47 3.44 -11.23 10.30
N LEU A 48 2.41 -10.74 9.62
CA LEU A 48 1.21 -11.52 9.35
C LEU A 48 1.50 -12.73 8.48
N ALA A 49 2.28 -12.54 7.41
CA ALA A 49 2.62 -13.64 6.50
C ALA A 49 3.38 -14.76 7.21
N ALA A 50 4.23 -14.40 8.19
CA ALA A 50 5.04 -15.37 8.92
C ALA A 50 4.27 -16.09 10.04
N ASN A 51 3.31 -15.40 10.67
CA ASN A 51 2.77 -15.85 11.96
C ASN A 51 1.27 -16.12 11.97
N LYS A 52 0.54 -15.72 10.93
CA LYS A 52 -0.91 -15.86 10.94
C LYS A 52 -1.44 -16.58 9.71
N LYS A 53 -2.39 -17.47 9.95
CA LYS A 53 -3.16 -18.11 8.87
C LYS A 53 -4.52 -17.43 8.74
N TRP A 54 -5.03 -17.40 7.53
CA TRP A 54 -6.36 -16.89 7.24
C TRP A 54 -7.13 -17.94 6.44
N CYS A 55 -8.31 -18.32 6.90
CA CYS A 55 -9.10 -19.41 6.31
C CYS A 55 -8.28 -20.69 6.17
N ASN A 56 -7.46 -21.01 7.19
CA ASN A 56 -6.55 -22.15 7.24
C ASN A 56 -5.43 -22.13 6.20
N MET A 57 -5.18 -20.97 5.58
CA MET A 57 -4.12 -20.80 4.58
C MET A 57 -3.02 -19.88 5.09
N THR A 58 -1.78 -20.21 4.75
CA THR A 58 -0.66 -19.30 4.91
C THR A 58 -0.66 -18.35 3.72
N LEU A 59 -0.78 -17.05 3.98
CA LEU A 59 -0.84 -16.05 2.92
C LEU A 59 0.50 -15.32 2.79
N GLU A 60 0.79 -14.90 1.56
CA GLU A 60 1.95 -14.08 1.27
C GLU A 60 1.66 -12.60 1.59
N VAL A 61 2.72 -11.80 1.66
CA VAL A 61 2.63 -10.36 1.93
C VAL A 61 1.64 -9.65 1.00
N GLU A 62 1.70 -9.94 -0.30
CA GLU A 62 0.80 -9.30 -1.27
C GLU A 62 -0.67 -9.68 -1.05
N GLN A 63 -0.93 -10.91 -0.65
CA GLN A 63 -2.28 -11.35 -0.36
C GLN A 63 -2.83 -10.67 0.89
N TRP A 64 -2.03 -10.58 1.95
CA TRP A 64 -2.40 -9.85 3.16
C TRP A 64 -2.65 -8.36 2.88
N LYS A 65 -1.78 -7.76 2.07
CA LYS A 65 -1.92 -6.36 1.67
C LYS A 65 -3.27 -6.13 0.97
N ARG A 66 -3.62 -7.02 0.06
CA ARG A 66 -4.88 -6.91 -0.68
C ARG A 66 -6.10 -7.03 0.24
N LEU A 67 -6.11 -8.02 1.14
CA LEU A 67 -7.20 -8.22 2.07
C LEU A 67 -7.39 -7.04 3.03
N LEU A 68 -6.30 -6.57 3.63
CA LEU A 68 -6.36 -5.50 4.61
C LEU A 68 -6.66 -4.15 3.98
N THR A 69 -6.12 -3.88 2.79
CA THR A 69 -6.44 -2.65 2.05
C THR A 69 -7.92 -2.60 1.68
N SER A 70 -8.47 -3.71 1.22
CA SER A 70 -9.90 -3.80 0.89
C SER A 70 -10.77 -3.56 2.13
N ALA A 71 -10.43 -4.18 3.25
CA ALA A 71 -11.15 -4.01 4.50
C ALA A 71 -11.09 -2.56 5.01
N TRP A 72 -9.91 -1.95 4.93
CA TRP A 72 -9.73 -0.55 5.31
C TRP A 72 -10.56 0.39 4.45
N MET A 73 -10.55 0.19 3.13
CA MET A 73 -11.34 1.02 2.21
C MET A 73 -12.83 0.94 2.52
N ARG A 74 -13.34 -0.25 2.81
CA ARG A 74 -14.74 -0.41 3.19
C ARG A 74 -15.06 0.25 4.53
N ALA A 75 -14.18 0.09 5.52
CA ALA A 75 -14.37 0.64 6.86
C ALA A 75 -14.34 2.17 6.88
N THR A 76 -13.51 2.78 6.03
CA THR A 76 -13.34 4.24 5.97
C THR A 76 -14.14 4.89 4.85
N GLN A 77 -14.89 4.10 4.08
CA GLN A 77 -15.71 4.59 2.97
C GLN A 77 -14.90 5.40 1.95
N GLN A 78 -13.64 4.99 1.73
CA GLN A 78 -12.78 5.65 0.75
C GLN A 78 -13.24 5.43 -0.70
N GLY A 79 -14.20 4.56 -0.91
CA GLY A 79 -14.63 4.17 -2.24
C GLY A 79 -13.60 3.27 -2.92
N GLY A 80 -13.80 2.97 -4.20
CA GLY A 80 -12.80 2.25 -4.98
C GLY A 80 -12.73 0.74 -4.77
N VAL A 81 -13.56 0.16 -3.90
CA VAL A 81 -13.69 -1.29 -3.80
C VAL A 81 -14.95 -1.72 -4.53
N LEU A 82 -14.77 -2.50 -5.60
CA LEU A 82 -15.88 -3.01 -6.41
C LEU A 82 -15.81 -4.54 -6.46
N TYR A 83 -16.97 -5.17 -6.29
CA TYR A 83 -17.11 -6.60 -6.50
C TYR A 83 -17.71 -6.81 -7.89
N VAL A 84 -16.97 -7.47 -8.76
CA VAL A 84 -17.34 -7.67 -10.14
C VAL A 84 -17.37 -9.14 -10.49
N GLN A 85 -18.17 -9.51 -11.48
CA GLN A 85 -18.16 -10.88 -11.98
C GLN A 85 -16.82 -11.14 -12.66
N ALA A 86 -16.22 -12.31 -12.37
CA ALA A 86 -15.01 -12.74 -13.07
C ALA A 86 -15.26 -12.83 -14.57
N VAL A 87 -14.23 -12.50 -15.36
CA VAL A 87 -14.40 -12.49 -16.84
C VAL A 87 -14.68 -13.88 -17.41
N ASP A 88 -14.29 -14.93 -16.70
CA ASP A 88 -14.55 -16.31 -17.09
C ASP A 88 -15.87 -16.86 -16.54
N GLY A 89 -16.63 -16.04 -15.79
CA GLY A 89 -17.90 -16.44 -15.18
C GLY A 89 -17.79 -17.39 -14.00
N GLN A 90 -16.58 -17.64 -13.49
CA GLN A 90 -16.34 -18.65 -12.45
C GLN A 90 -16.34 -18.10 -11.01
N GLY A 91 -16.82 -16.90 -10.82
CA GLY A 91 -16.91 -16.32 -9.48
C GLY A 91 -16.92 -14.82 -9.50
N MET A 92 -16.46 -14.23 -8.39
CA MET A 92 -16.42 -12.79 -8.20
C MET A 92 -14.99 -12.34 -7.98
N ASP A 93 -14.62 -11.22 -8.57
CA ASP A 93 -13.34 -10.58 -8.34
C ASP A 93 -13.52 -9.24 -7.66
N VAL A 94 -12.48 -8.81 -6.94
CA VAL A 94 -12.48 -7.53 -6.22
C VAL A 94 -11.53 -6.57 -6.93
N LEU A 95 -12.05 -5.40 -7.30
CA LEU A 95 -11.24 -4.31 -7.83
C LEU A 95 -11.09 -3.25 -6.73
N TYR A 96 -9.87 -2.78 -6.50
CA TYR A 96 -9.61 -1.78 -5.48
C TYR A 96 -8.43 -0.88 -5.87
N GLN A 97 -8.37 0.29 -5.23
CA GLN A 97 -7.31 1.25 -5.47
C GLN A 97 -5.98 0.71 -4.95
N ARG A 98 -4.91 0.89 -5.71
CA ARG A 98 -3.57 0.47 -5.30
C ARG A 98 -3.03 1.36 -4.18
N THR A 99 -2.28 0.76 -3.25
CA THR A 99 -1.65 1.52 -2.16
C THR A 99 -0.62 2.53 -2.66
N SER A 100 -0.05 2.32 -3.85
CA SER A 100 0.91 3.26 -4.45
C SER A 100 0.31 4.63 -4.76
N THR A 101 -1.02 4.75 -4.83
CA THR A 101 -1.71 6.01 -5.09
C THR A 101 -2.16 6.72 -3.82
N LEU A 102 -1.97 6.11 -2.65
CA LEU A 102 -2.39 6.71 -1.38
C LEU A 102 -1.48 7.87 -0.97
N SER A 103 -2.07 8.91 -0.40
CA SER A 103 -1.34 10.02 0.20
C SER A 103 -0.65 9.57 1.50
N LYS A 104 0.22 10.42 2.06
CA LYS A 104 0.85 10.17 3.36
C LYS A 104 -0.21 9.96 4.45
N SER A 105 -1.24 10.79 4.48
CA SER A 105 -2.32 10.71 5.45
C SER A 105 -3.09 9.41 5.32
N GLN A 106 -3.44 9.02 4.11
CA GLN A 106 -4.14 7.77 3.84
C GLN A 106 -3.28 6.56 4.21
N MET A 107 -1.99 6.60 3.92
CA MET A 107 -1.06 5.52 4.27
C MET A 107 -0.94 5.36 5.79
N THR A 108 -0.84 6.47 6.51
CA THR A 108 -0.82 6.45 7.98
C THR A 108 -2.08 5.80 8.53
N ASP A 109 -3.23 6.17 8.00
CA ASP A 109 -4.51 5.62 8.42
C ASP A 109 -4.60 4.11 8.15
N LEU A 110 -4.14 3.67 6.98
CA LEU A 110 -4.10 2.25 6.64
C LEU A 110 -3.22 1.46 7.62
N ILE A 111 -2.02 1.97 7.91
CA ILE A 111 -1.09 1.32 8.86
C ILE A 111 -1.72 1.22 10.26
N GLU A 112 -2.37 2.28 10.72
CA GLU A 112 -3.07 2.29 11.99
C GLU A 112 -4.20 1.25 12.01
N TYR A 113 -4.94 1.15 10.92
CA TYR A 113 -5.99 0.15 10.77
C TYR A 113 -5.42 -1.28 10.89
N ILE A 114 -4.31 -1.55 10.22
CA ILE A 114 -3.66 -2.87 10.26
C ILE A 114 -3.21 -3.22 11.68
N LYS A 115 -2.59 -2.26 12.37
CA LYS A 115 -2.14 -2.46 13.75
C LYS A 115 -3.32 -2.74 14.68
N ALA A 116 -4.40 -1.99 14.55
CA ALA A 116 -5.61 -2.19 15.35
C ALA A 116 -6.24 -3.56 15.07
N TRP A 117 -6.31 -3.95 13.82
CA TRP A 117 -6.84 -5.27 13.44
C TRP A 117 -6.01 -6.40 14.03
N LYS A 118 -4.68 -6.30 13.96
CA LYS A 118 -3.77 -7.29 14.54
C LYS A 118 -3.97 -7.41 16.05
N ALA A 119 -4.14 -6.29 16.74
CA ALA A 119 -4.37 -6.28 18.18
C ALA A 119 -5.68 -6.98 18.54
N MET A 120 -6.73 -6.77 17.75
CA MET A 120 -8.01 -7.45 17.93
C MET A 120 -7.88 -8.98 17.75
N GLN A 121 -7.13 -9.40 16.74
CA GLN A 121 -6.91 -10.83 16.48
C GLN A 121 -6.16 -11.50 17.64
N CYS A 122 -5.15 -10.83 18.18
CA CYS A 122 -4.42 -11.35 19.35
C CYS A 122 -5.32 -11.52 20.56
N THR A 123 -6.23 -10.57 20.80
CA THR A 123 -7.19 -10.63 21.90
C THR A 123 -8.16 -11.81 21.74
N GLU A 124 -8.69 -12.00 20.54
CA GLU A 124 -9.57 -13.12 20.24
C GLU A 124 -8.89 -14.46 20.44
N THR A 125 -7.63 -14.58 20.02
CA THR A 125 -6.85 -15.81 20.17
C THR A 125 -6.65 -16.18 21.64
N LYS A 126 -6.51 -15.20 22.51
CA LYS A 126 -6.32 -15.43 23.96
C LYS A 126 -7.56 -15.96 24.66
N ASN A 127 -8.73 -15.84 24.06
CA ASN A 127 -9.99 -16.27 24.64
C ASN A 127 -10.35 -17.73 24.31
N PHE A 128 -9.46 -18.40 23.62
CA PHE A 128 -9.60 -19.83 23.34
C PHE A 128 -8.69 -20.68 24.27
#